data_7f36e73e93420b7d4a602d8a7d3464ec
#
_entry.id   7f36e73e93420b7d4a602d8a7d3464ec
#
_cell.length_a   1.000
_cell.length_b   1.000
_cell.length_c   1.000
_cell.angle_alpha   90.00
_cell.angle_beta   90.00
_cell.angle_gamma   90.00
#
_symmetry.space_group_name_H-M   'P 1'
#
loop_
_entity.id
_entity.type
_entity.pdbx_description
1 polymer ?
#
loop_
_entity_poly.entity_id
_entity_poly.type
_entity_poly.pdbx_seq_one_letter_code
_entity_poly.pdbx_strand_id
1 'polypeptide(L)'
;MSLTFAAAGVKTTVAHDIEFPFYGQTLRAVALDAVKVKSVREHEVSQAWREYQKRDITPALASLQALSDQLGLNDWFVFQLVRHYVDVLLPGNTPTDRVLLEHYLLVQLGYDVRLARTEQQLLLMVPFDQEVFEHCFIKIGDKDYYLFFDALDADMEEKSVIYPCDPSKADIGKGRTLSLLFDDKVLNVSSGENKLCDFDDGMIHVTCSVDAAVIRMLRGYPLMNLQCYATSVVLPQFHDAILEQLTAQLADMSQCDAADALLHFVQHVFGYEDDLEQYGEEKVNFVEESFYYDKNDCEDRSILYAFLVQSLLGLDVQLVQYPGHECTAVRFTECSPRGNGYYYGKDYYLICDPSYVDGTIGRCMPKYRTMQPVVKTMCVAQSSDASDSPLQPRLDNRIILPKISIEIIDVPQQDSVPEITQVTPSGLAF
;
A
#
# COMPACT_ATOMS: atom_id res chain seq x y z
N MET A 1 -60.12 31.70 19.59
CA MET A 1 -59.39 31.26 18.42
C MET A 1 -58.07 30.65 18.93
N SER A 2 -58.03 29.32 19.03
CA SER A 2 -56.89 28.65 19.55
C SER A 2 -56.04 28.12 18.34
N LEU A 3 -54.85 28.63 18.20
CA LEU A 3 -53.88 28.19 17.16
C LEU A 3 -53.15 26.94 17.67
N THR A 4 -53.51 25.81 17.13
CA THR A 4 -52.76 24.55 17.32
C THR A 4 -51.58 24.54 16.38
N PHE A 5 -50.36 24.64 16.92
CA PHE A 5 -49.12 24.33 16.18
C PHE A 5 -48.98 22.81 16.05
N ALA A 6 -49.08 22.33 14.83
CA ALA A 6 -48.70 20.96 14.53
C ALA A 6 -47.16 20.86 14.53
N ALA A 7 -46.60 20.17 15.51
CA ALA A 7 -45.20 19.78 15.50
C ALA A 7 -44.99 18.79 14.35
N ALA A 8 -44.20 19.20 13.38
CA ALA A 8 -43.69 18.28 12.36
C ALA A 8 -42.81 17.21 13.07
N GLY A 9 -43.35 15.99 13.11
CA GLY A 9 -42.62 14.85 13.69
C GLY A 9 -41.33 14.59 12.92
N VAL A 10 -40.22 14.90 13.52
CA VAL A 10 -38.92 14.37 13.11
C VAL A 10 -39.04 12.86 13.28
N LYS A 11 -39.08 12.12 12.17
CA LYS A 11 -38.90 10.66 12.18
C LYS A 11 -37.48 10.41 12.68
N THR A 12 -37.33 10.13 13.96
CA THR A 12 -36.13 9.57 14.54
C THR A 12 -36.02 8.18 13.94
N THR A 13 -35.21 8.02 12.91
CA THR A 13 -34.76 6.72 12.45
C THR A 13 -33.94 6.13 13.61
N VAL A 14 -34.42 5.03 14.19
CA VAL A 14 -33.65 4.32 15.23
C VAL A 14 -32.39 3.82 14.54
N ALA A 15 -31.25 4.38 14.91
CA ALA A 15 -29.97 3.89 14.44
C ALA A 15 -29.87 2.41 14.80
N HIS A 16 -29.69 1.54 13.82
CA HIS A 16 -29.43 0.13 14.02
C HIS A 16 -28.01 -0.17 13.64
N ASP A 17 -27.39 -1.12 14.32
CA ASP A 17 -26.03 -1.57 14.00
C ASP A 17 -26.06 -2.64 12.92
N ILE A 18 -24.99 -2.67 12.12
CA ILE A 18 -24.69 -3.75 11.19
C ILE A 18 -23.39 -4.43 11.62
N GLU A 19 -23.31 -5.71 11.34
CA GLU A 19 -22.07 -6.50 11.48
C GLU A 19 -21.52 -6.81 10.10
N PHE A 20 -20.21 -6.68 9.95
CA PHE A 20 -19.54 -6.95 8.69
C PHE A 20 -18.19 -7.64 8.91
N PRO A 21 -17.76 -8.52 7.98
CA PRO A 21 -16.47 -9.18 8.06
C PRO A 21 -15.34 -8.21 7.72
N PHE A 22 -14.23 -8.31 8.45
CA PHE A 22 -13.02 -7.55 8.17
C PHE A 22 -11.79 -8.42 8.49
N TYR A 23 -11.16 -8.98 7.46
CA TYR A 23 -9.96 -9.81 7.53
C TYR A 23 -9.96 -10.92 8.60
N GLY A 24 -11.09 -11.60 8.77
CA GLY A 24 -11.24 -12.72 9.72
C GLY A 24 -11.85 -12.33 11.06
N GLN A 25 -12.16 -11.06 11.27
CA GLN A 25 -12.93 -10.54 12.39
C GLN A 25 -14.32 -10.13 11.94
N THR A 26 -15.27 -10.05 12.88
CA THR A 26 -16.57 -9.42 12.66
C THR A 26 -16.60 -8.09 13.39
N LEU A 27 -16.75 -7.02 12.64
CA LEU A 27 -16.87 -5.67 13.18
C LEU A 27 -18.31 -5.23 13.24
N ARG A 28 -18.60 -4.24 14.09
CA ARG A 28 -19.93 -3.69 14.28
C ARG A 28 -19.91 -2.18 14.18
N ALA A 29 -20.76 -1.60 13.32
CA ALA A 29 -20.88 -0.17 13.14
C ALA A 29 -22.33 0.23 13.00
N VAL A 30 -22.60 1.53 13.22
CA VAL A 30 -23.93 2.10 13.02
C VAL A 30 -24.24 2.15 11.53
N ALA A 31 -25.41 1.61 11.15
CA ALA A 31 -25.85 1.61 9.76
C ALA A 31 -26.23 3.01 9.28
N LEU A 32 -26.00 3.29 8.01
CA LEU A 32 -26.43 4.47 7.30
C LEU A 32 -27.49 4.10 6.25
N ASP A 33 -28.59 4.87 6.18
CA ASP A 33 -29.56 4.67 5.12
C ASP A 33 -28.93 4.97 3.74
N ALA A 34 -29.05 4.03 2.81
CA ALA A 34 -28.51 4.15 1.46
C ALA A 34 -29.33 5.10 0.57
N VAL A 35 -28.65 5.72 -0.40
CA VAL A 35 -29.28 6.48 -1.48
C VAL A 35 -29.02 5.73 -2.79
N LYS A 36 -30.04 5.52 -3.60
CA LYS A 36 -29.89 4.93 -4.92
C LYS A 36 -29.54 6.00 -5.95
N VAL A 37 -28.54 5.69 -6.77
CA VAL A 37 -28.15 6.48 -7.94
C VAL A 37 -28.97 5.98 -9.15
N LYS A 38 -29.67 6.85 -9.82
CA LYS A 38 -30.52 6.44 -10.96
C LYS A 38 -29.72 6.13 -12.21
N SER A 39 -28.62 6.82 -12.42
CA SER A 39 -27.68 6.59 -13.51
C SER A 39 -26.36 7.30 -13.23
N VAL A 40 -25.30 6.95 -13.99
CA VAL A 40 -23.95 7.57 -13.88
C VAL A 40 -23.87 9.00 -14.43
N ARG A 41 -24.99 9.58 -14.88
CA ARG A 41 -25.00 10.97 -15.36
C ARG A 41 -24.71 11.93 -14.21
N GLU A 42 -23.88 12.93 -14.45
CA GLU A 42 -23.38 13.86 -13.43
C GLU A 42 -24.49 14.48 -12.56
N HIS A 43 -25.62 14.86 -13.16
CA HIS A 43 -26.74 15.47 -12.44
C HIS A 43 -27.44 14.50 -11.47
N GLU A 44 -27.54 13.19 -11.83
CA GLU A 44 -28.12 12.14 -10.96
C GLU A 44 -27.17 11.80 -9.81
N VAL A 45 -25.86 11.71 -10.09
CA VAL A 45 -24.84 11.53 -9.07
C VAL A 45 -24.81 12.70 -8.10
N SER A 46 -24.85 13.94 -8.62
CA SER A 46 -24.91 15.14 -7.80
C SER A 46 -26.23 15.26 -7.00
N GLN A 47 -27.34 14.72 -7.50
CA GLN A 47 -28.58 14.66 -6.75
C GLN A 47 -28.47 13.66 -5.59
N ALA A 48 -27.93 12.47 -5.83
CA ALA A 48 -27.75 11.45 -4.80
C ALA A 48 -26.76 11.92 -3.72
N TRP A 49 -25.66 12.60 -4.11
CA TRP A 49 -24.74 13.25 -3.18
C TRP A 49 -25.46 14.23 -2.24
N ARG A 50 -26.31 15.12 -2.80
CA ARG A 50 -27.08 16.06 -2.00
C ARG A 50 -28.08 15.39 -1.06
N GLU A 51 -28.61 14.21 -1.41
CA GLU A 51 -29.47 13.43 -0.50
C GLU A 51 -28.68 12.90 0.70
N TYR A 52 -27.41 12.44 0.50
CA TYR A 52 -26.53 12.08 1.62
C TYR A 52 -26.26 13.28 2.54
N GLN A 53 -26.02 14.48 1.98
CA GLN A 53 -25.77 15.69 2.78
C GLN A 53 -26.97 16.11 3.68
N LYS A 54 -28.16 15.64 3.40
CA LYS A 54 -29.35 15.90 4.23
C LYS A 54 -29.50 14.93 5.41
N ARG A 55 -28.68 13.90 5.46
CA ARG A 55 -28.77 12.85 6.47
C ARG A 55 -27.85 13.11 7.63
N ASP A 56 -28.24 12.68 8.82
CA ASP A 56 -27.31 12.63 9.95
C ASP A 56 -26.44 11.37 9.82
N ILE A 57 -25.23 11.56 9.34
CA ILE A 57 -24.23 10.50 9.18
C ILE A 57 -23.27 10.42 10.36
N THR A 58 -23.36 11.35 11.31
CA THR A 58 -22.45 11.48 12.45
C THR A 58 -22.28 10.16 13.23
N PRO A 59 -23.35 9.41 13.54
CA PRO A 59 -23.17 8.15 14.26
C PRO A 59 -22.41 7.08 13.48
N ALA A 60 -22.63 6.99 12.16
CA ALA A 60 -21.92 6.04 11.31
C ALA A 60 -20.44 6.42 11.19
N LEU A 61 -20.11 7.69 10.93
CA LEU A 61 -18.72 8.17 10.88
C LEU A 61 -18.00 7.96 12.21
N ALA A 62 -18.63 8.28 13.32
CA ALA A 62 -18.06 8.09 14.65
C ALA A 62 -17.75 6.60 14.92
N SER A 63 -18.62 5.67 14.50
CA SER A 63 -18.39 4.25 14.66
C SER A 63 -17.22 3.74 13.79
N LEU A 64 -17.12 4.20 12.54
CA LEU A 64 -16.00 3.86 11.64
C LEU A 64 -14.66 4.43 12.17
N GLN A 65 -14.66 5.67 12.65
CA GLN A 65 -13.48 6.27 13.26
C GLN A 65 -13.04 5.52 14.51
N ALA A 66 -13.97 5.17 15.39
CA ALA A 66 -13.68 4.40 16.61
C ALA A 66 -13.09 3.01 16.27
N LEU A 67 -13.60 2.33 15.22
CA LEU A 67 -13.02 1.08 14.74
C LEU A 67 -11.62 1.27 14.17
N SER A 68 -11.41 2.32 13.38
CA SER A 68 -10.08 2.65 12.84
C SER A 68 -9.06 2.86 13.97
N ASP A 69 -9.42 3.64 14.99
CA ASP A 69 -8.54 3.93 16.12
C ASP A 69 -8.28 2.68 16.98
N GLN A 70 -9.32 1.87 17.22
CA GLN A 70 -9.21 0.61 17.98
C GLN A 70 -8.29 -0.41 17.30
N LEU A 71 -8.37 -0.50 15.98
CA LEU A 71 -7.61 -1.46 15.18
C LEU A 71 -6.24 -0.92 14.74
N GLY A 72 -5.94 0.34 15.01
CA GLY A 72 -4.68 0.97 14.62
C GLY A 72 -4.49 1.04 13.10
N LEU A 73 -5.57 1.31 12.35
CA LEU A 73 -5.54 1.30 10.89
C LEU A 73 -4.79 2.51 10.33
N ASN A 74 -3.92 2.27 9.34
CA ASN A 74 -3.42 3.34 8.48
C ASN A 74 -4.48 3.71 7.42
N ASP A 75 -4.18 4.70 6.58
CA ASP A 75 -5.18 5.23 5.64
C ASP A 75 -5.64 4.20 4.60
N TRP A 76 -4.75 3.28 4.17
CA TRP A 76 -5.16 2.19 3.27
C TRP A 76 -6.21 1.29 3.93
N PHE A 77 -5.99 0.90 5.18
CA PHE A 77 -6.95 0.05 5.86
C PHE A 77 -8.20 0.79 6.33
N VAL A 78 -8.15 2.11 6.53
CA VAL A 78 -9.38 2.93 6.67
C VAL A 78 -10.19 2.91 5.37
N PHE A 79 -9.54 3.03 4.22
CA PHE A 79 -10.19 2.87 2.92
C PHE A 79 -10.85 1.49 2.77
N GLN A 80 -10.13 0.42 3.10
CA GLN A 80 -10.68 -0.94 3.09
C GLN A 80 -11.83 -1.11 4.10
N LEU A 81 -11.73 -0.52 5.29
CA LEU A 81 -12.80 -0.53 6.30
C LEU A 81 -14.11 0.08 5.74
N VAL A 82 -14.00 1.21 5.07
CA VAL A 82 -15.15 1.86 4.41
C VAL A 82 -15.74 0.95 3.33
N ARG A 83 -14.91 0.31 2.50
CA ARG A 83 -15.38 -0.62 1.46
C ARG A 83 -16.14 -1.80 2.06
N HIS A 84 -15.55 -2.50 3.02
CA HIS A 84 -16.21 -3.65 3.70
C HIS A 84 -17.54 -3.25 4.36
N TYR A 85 -17.58 -2.08 5.00
CA TYR A 85 -18.79 -1.53 5.57
C TYR A 85 -19.88 -1.29 4.50
N VAL A 86 -19.50 -0.66 3.37
CA VAL A 86 -20.42 -0.33 2.27
C VAL A 86 -20.93 -1.61 1.59
N ASP A 87 -20.10 -2.62 1.40
CA ASP A 87 -20.48 -3.89 0.78
C ASP A 87 -21.61 -4.58 1.55
N VAL A 88 -21.52 -4.61 2.88
CA VAL A 88 -22.56 -5.22 3.72
C VAL A 88 -23.80 -4.33 3.85
N LEU A 89 -23.60 -3.01 3.87
CA LEU A 89 -24.71 -2.04 3.92
C LEU A 89 -25.57 -2.06 2.65
N LEU A 90 -24.93 -2.34 1.49
CA LEU A 90 -25.54 -2.27 0.16
C LEU A 90 -25.54 -3.63 -0.57
N PRO A 91 -26.00 -4.72 0.02
CA PRO A 91 -25.99 -6.02 -0.62
C PRO A 91 -26.91 -6.01 -1.85
N GLY A 92 -26.36 -6.38 -3.01
CA GLY A 92 -27.13 -6.44 -4.26
C GLY A 92 -27.46 -5.08 -4.90
N ASN A 93 -26.89 -3.98 -4.41
CA ASN A 93 -26.95 -2.69 -5.08
C ASN A 93 -25.93 -2.63 -6.24
N THR A 94 -26.12 -1.61 -7.09
CA THR A 94 -25.21 -1.41 -8.22
C THR A 94 -23.82 -0.98 -7.74
N PRO A 95 -22.73 -1.29 -8.48
CA PRO A 95 -21.41 -0.74 -8.20
C PRO A 95 -21.42 0.79 -8.04
N THR A 96 -22.23 1.48 -8.84
CA THR A 96 -22.41 2.93 -8.78
C THR A 96 -22.92 3.42 -7.42
N ASP A 97 -23.86 2.70 -6.80
CA ASP A 97 -24.38 3.07 -5.47
C ASP A 97 -23.28 2.94 -4.41
N ARG A 98 -22.49 1.86 -4.47
CA ARG A 98 -21.39 1.60 -3.55
C ARG A 98 -20.28 2.64 -3.68
N VAL A 99 -19.77 2.84 -4.89
CA VAL A 99 -18.70 3.81 -5.17
C VAL A 99 -19.09 5.24 -4.72
N LEU A 100 -20.36 5.64 -4.94
CA LEU A 100 -20.81 6.96 -4.46
C LEU A 100 -20.79 7.05 -2.94
N LEU A 101 -21.22 6.01 -2.21
CA LEU A 101 -21.21 6.01 -0.76
C LEU A 101 -19.79 5.94 -0.20
N GLU A 102 -18.91 5.12 -0.78
CA GLU A 102 -17.48 5.09 -0.44
C GLU A 102 -16.85 6.48 -0.56
N HIS A 103 -17.03 7.11 -1.73
CA HIS A 103 -16.56 8.48 -1.96
C HIS A 103 -17.12 9.46 -0.92
N TYR A 104 -18.42 9.39 -0.65
CA TYR A 104 -19.05 10.30 0.33
C TYR A 104 -18.43 10.14 1.72
N LEU A 105 -18.31 8.90 2.22
CA LEU A 105 -17.74 8.62 3.53
C LEU A 105 -16.27 9.02 3.62
N LEU A 106 -15.46 8.72 2.61
CA LEU A 106 -14.04 9.09 2.57
C LEU A 106 -13.83 10.61 2.58
N VAL A 107 -14.66 11.38 1.82
CA VAL A 107 -14.64 12.85 1.88
C VAL A 107 -14.99 13.35 3.28
N GLN A 108 -15.99 12.75 3.94
CA GLN A 108 -16.38 13.13 5.31
C GLN A 108 -15.31 12.73 6.35
N LEU A 109 -14.51 11.69 6.09
CA LEU A 109 -13.33 11.31 6.88
C LEU A 109 -12.11 12.21 6.60
N GLY A 110 -12.22 13.15 5.67
CA GLY A 110 -11.20 14.16 5.39
C GLY A 110 -10.21 13.82 4.30
N TYR A 111 -10.49 12.83 3.44
CA TYR A 111 -9.64 12.47 2.31
C TYR A 111 -9.99 13.24 1.03
N ASP A 112 -8.97 13.56 0.22
CA ASP A 112 -9.11 14.23 -1.09
C ASP A 112 -9.40 13.22 -2.22
N VAL A 113 -10.35 12.32 -2.00
CA VAL A 113 -10.80 11.38 -3.03
C VAL A 113 -11.75 12.06 -4.01
N ARG A 114 -11.77 11.58 -5.26
CA ARG A 114 -12.60 12.14 -6.33
C ARG A 114 -13.39 11.06 -7.05
N LEU A 115 -14.33 11.48 -7.88
CA LEU A 115 -15.07 10.60 -8.77
C LEU A 115 -14.78 10.92 -10.23
N ALA A 116 -14.66 9.85 -11.01
CA ALA A 116 -14.84 9.85 -12.44
C ALA A 116 -15.95 8.86 -12.81
N ARG A 117 -16.29 8.78 -14.08
CA ARG A 117 -17.24 7.82 -14.59
C ARG A 117 -16.89 7.36 -16.00
N THR A 118 -17.29 6.16 -16.34
CA THR A 118 -17.47 5.72 -17.72
C THR A 118 -18.92 5.97 -18.16
N GLU A 119 -19.35 5.42 -19.27
CA GLU A 119 -20.76 5.42 -19.67
C GLU A 119 -21.63 4.52 -18.77
N GLN A 120 -21.01 3.55 -18.08
CA GLN A 120 -21.70 2.48 -17.37
C GLN A 120 -21.55 2.55 -15.85
N GLN A 121 -20.42 3.05 -15.32
CA GLN A 121 -20.13 3.00 -13.89
C GLN A 121 -19.39 4.24 -13.38
N LEU A 122 -19.47 4.46 -12.06
CA LEU A 122 -18.61 5.39 -11.34
C LEU A 122 -17.26 4.75 -11.03
N LEU A 123 -16.22 5.56 -10.98
CA LEU A 123 -14.87 5.21 -10.63
C LEU A 123 -14.44 6.05 -9.44
N LEU A 124 -13.90 5.41 -8.40
CA LEU A 124 -13.30 6.11 -7.30
C LEU A 124 -11.84 6.42 -7.64
N MET A 125 -11.44 7.66 -7.46
CA MET A 125 -10.09 8.15 -7.69
C MET A 125 -9.45 8.48 -6.34
N VAL A 126 -8.37 7.78 -6.00
CA VAL A 126 -7.71 7.86 -4.69
C VAL A 126 -6.28 8.36 -4.86
N PRO A 127 -5.90 9.49 -4.24
CA PRO A 127 -4.52 9.97 -4.26
C PRO A 127 -3.74 9.38 -3.09
N PHE A 128 -2.52 8.89 -3.35
CA PHE A 128 -1.60 8.43 -2.32
C PHE A 128 -0.40 9.36 -2.18
N ASP A 129 0.23 9.36 -1.01
CA ASP A 129 1.50 10.05 -0.77
C ASP A 129 2.66 9.26 -1.41
N GLN A 130 2.52 7.94 -1.50
CA GLN A 130 3.47 7.04 -2.14
C GLN A 130 3.07 6.79 -3.59
N GLU A 131 4.07 6.55 -4.44
CA GLU A 131 3.84 6.03 -5.79
C GLU A 131 3.32 4.60 -5.71
N VAL A 132 2.24 4.33 -6.45
CA VAL A 132 1.60 3.01 -6.53
C VAL A 132 1.82 2.45 -7.93
N PHE A 133 2.27 1.19 -7.99
CA PHE A 133 2.53 0.48 -9.24
C PHE A 133 1.36 -0.42 -9.62
N GLU A 134 1.30 -0.82 -10.88
CA GLU A 134 0.26 -1.70 -11.45
C GLU A 134 -1.18 -1.18 -11.36
N HIS A 135 -1.35 0.10 -11.08
CA HIS A 135 -2.66 0.76 -11.08
C HIS A 135 -2.71 1.86 -12.12
N CYS A 136 -3.83 1.96 -12.84
CA CYS A 136 -4.09 3.12 -13.70
C CYS A 136 -4.33 4.36 -12.85
N PHE A 137 -3.81 5.50 -13.27
CA PHE A 137 -4.05 6.76 -12.61
C PHE A 137 -4.34 7.90 -13.59
N ILE A 138 -4.97 8.95 -13.08
CA ILE A 138 -5.21 10.21 -13.79
C ILE A 138 -4.47 11.31 -13.04
N LYS A 139 -3.60 12.02 -13.76
CA LYS A 139 -2.89 13.16 -13.18
C LYS A 139 -3.79 14.40 -13.19
N ILE A 140 -3.97 15.02 -12.03
CA ILE A 140 -4.73 16.25 -11.87
C ILE A 140 -3.88 17.25 -11.09
N GLY A 141 -3.38 18.28 -11.79
CA GLY A 141 -2.37 19.17 -11.24
C GLY A 141 -1.05 18.44 -10.99
N ASP A 142 -0.60 18.44 -9.76
CA ASP A 142 0.62 17.76 -9.29
C ASP A 142 0.37 16.39 -8.65
N LYS A 143 -0.91 15.97 -8.53
CA LYS A 143 -1.30 14.72 -7.87
C LYS A 143 -1.69 13.65 -8.86
N ASP A 144 -1.31 12.42 -8.56
CA ASP A 144 -1.74 11.20 -9.24
C ASP A 144 -2.92 10.59 -8.46
N TYR A 145 -4.05 10.43 -9.16
CA TYR A 145 -5.28 9.83 -8.62
C TYR A 145 -5.45 8.44 -9.21
N TYR A 146 -5.21 7.42 -8.40
CA TYR A 146 -5.30 6.03 -8.81
C TYR A 146 -6.75 5.59 -8.87
N LEU A 147 -7.09 4.81 -9.90
CA LEU A 147 -8.46 4.38 -10.17
C LEU A 147 -8.75 3.08 -9.43
N PHE A 148 -9.79 3.10 -8.61
CA PHE A 148 -10.35 1.91 -7.97
C PHE A 148 -11.75 1.65 -8.49
N PHE A 149 -11.98 0.42 -8.91
CA PHE A 149 -13.27 -0.06 -9.38
C PHE A 149 -13.84 -1.02 -8.36
N ASP A 150 -15.16 -1.19 -8.39
CA ASP A 150 -15.78 -2.27 -7.65
C ASP A 150 -15.58 -3.55 -8.47
N ALA A 151 -14.85 -4.47 -7.91
CA ALA A 151 -14.59 -5.81 -8.36
C ALA A 151 -14.68 -6.02 -9.85
N LEU A 152 -13.70 -6.14 -10.55
CA LEU A 152 -13.71 -6.83 -11.66
C LEU A 152 -13.73 -6.40 -12.90
N ASP A 153 -13.12 -5.45 -13.09
CA ASP A 153 -13.48 -5.21 -14.39
C ASP A 153 -12.49 -5.65 -15.39
N ALA A 154 -12.28 -6.97 -15.41
CA ALA A 154 -11.98 -7.74 -16.60
C ALA A 154 -12.77 -7.30 -17.85
N ASP A 155 -13.85 -6.54 -17.64
CA ASP A 155 -14.73 -6.02 -18.68
C ASP A 155 -14.62 -4.51 -18.91
N MET A 156 -13.64 -3.81 -18.39
CA MET A 156 -13.29 -2.52 -18.94
C MET A 156 -12.76 -2.74 -20.35
N GLU A 157 -13.63 -2.49 -21.32
CA GLU A 157 -13.26 -2.58 -22.75
C GLU A 157 -11.98 -1.76 -22.98
N GLU A 158 -11.13 -2.28 -23.87
CA GLU A 158 -9.82 -1.73 -24.27
C GLU A 158 -9.82 -0.23 -24.63
N LYS A 159 -11.01 0.42 -24.65
CA LYS A 159 -11.26 1.82 -24.98
C LYS A 159 -12.39 2.44 -24.17
N SER A 160 -12.28 2.44 -22.87
CA SER A 160 -13.25 3.16 -22.05
C SER A 160 -12.91 4.65 -21.99
N VAL A 161 -13.89 5.49 -22.32
CA VAL A 161 -13.78 6.94 -22.15
C VAL A 161 -14.12 7.30 -20.71
N ILE A 162 -13.23 8.03 -20.05
CA ILE A 162 -13.41 8.49 -18.68
C ILE A 162 -13.81 9.97 -18.68
N TYR A 163 -14.89 10.27 -17.96
CA TYR A 163 -15.42 11.62 -17.80
C TYR A 163 -15.27 12.06 -16.33
N PRO A 164 -14.88 13.30 -16.06
CA PRO A 164 -14.97 13.87 -14.72
C PRO A 164 -16.41 13.79 -14.18
N CYS A 165 -16.58 13.40 -12.94
CA CYS A 165 -17.87 13.31 -12.30
C CYS A 165 -17.75 13.57 -10.80
N ASP A 166 -17.39 14.80 -10.41
CA ASP A 166 -17.15 15.11 -9.00
C ASP A 166 -18.28 15.98 -8.41
N PRO A 167 -19.18 15.38 -7.62
CA PRO A 167 -20.26 16.12 -6.97
C PRO A 167 -19.77 16.96 -5.79
N SER A 168 -18.58 16.70 -5.27
CA SER A 168 -18.00 17.38 -4.12
C SER A 168 -17.16 18.62 -4.49
N LYS A 169 -17.47 19.28 -5.59
CA LYS A 169 -16.69 20.44 -6.12
C LYS A 169 -16.26 21.48 -5.07
N ALA A 170 -17.08 21.66 -4.01
CA ALA A 170 -16.75 22.58 -2.92
C ALA A 170 -15.63 22.09 -2.00
N ASP A 171 -15.35 20.78 -2.00
CA ASP A 171 -14.41 20.11 -1.10
C ASP A 171 -13.14 19.65 -1.81
N ILE A 172 -13.07 19.84 -3.11
CA ILE A 172 -11.89 19.48 -3.93
C ILE A 172 -10.62 20.15 -3.38
N GLY A 173 -9.58 19.33 -3.13
CA GLY A 173 -8.29 19.79 -2.65
C GLY A 173 -8.25 20.22 -1.19
N LYS A 174 -9.33 20.04 -0.43
CA LYS A 174 -9.38 20.34 1.00
C LYS A 174 -9.01 19.16 1.88
N GLY A 175 -9.14 17.95 1.35
CA GLY A 175 -8.77 16.72 2.04
C GLY A 175 -7.27 16.43 1.96
N ARG A 176 -6.83 15.44 2.73
CA ARG A 176 -5.48 14.88 2.67
C ARG A 176 -5.41 13.71 1.71
N THR A 177 -4.24 13.45 1.17
CA THR A 177 -3.91 12.21 0.48
C THR A 177 -3.90 11.04 1.45
N LEU A 178 -3.95 9.82 0.96
CA LEU A 178 -3.84 8.63 1.78
C LEU A 178 -2.37 8.24 1.91
N SER A 179 -1.92 7.97 3.13
CA SER A 179 -0.61 7.38 3.36
C SER A 179 -0.70 5.86 3.34
N LEU A 180 0.22 5.22 2.62
CA LEU A 180 0.43 3.77 2.64
C LEU A 180 1.42 3.34 3.74
N LEU A 181 2.04 4.28 4.45
CA LEU A 181 2.95 3.96 5.54
C LEU A 181 2.19 3.68 6.83
N PHE A 182 2.80 2.89 7.70
CA PHE A 182 2.21 2.59 9.01
C PHE A 182 2.52 3.69 10.04
N ASP A 183 3.61 4.44 9.84
CA ASP A 183 4.07 5.52 10.73
C ASP A 183 3.93 5.15 12.23
N ASP A 184 3.10 5.92 12.98
CA ASP A 184 2.82 5.65 14.40
C ASP A 184 1.64 4.69 14.61
N LYS A 185 1.14 4.05 13.57
CA LYS A 185 0.01 3.11 13.65
C LYS A 185 0.50 1.72 14.01
N VAL A 186 -0.11 1.14 15.02
CA VAL A 186 0.14 -0.23 15.45
C VAL A 186 -1.09 -1.06 15.13
N LEU A 187 -0.95 -1.96 14.17
CA LEU A 187 -2.05 -2.80 13.76
C LEU A 187 -2.46 -3.74 14.91
N ASN A 188 -3.72 -3.63 15.34
CA ASN A 188 -4.30 -4.41 16.43
C ASN A 188 -5.44 -5.27 15.91
N VAL A 189 -5.11 -6.25 15.06
CA VAL A 189 -6.04 -7.21 14.47
C VAL A 189 -5.64 -8.61 14.86
N SER A 190 -6.62 -9.47 15.11
CA SER A 190 -6.37 -10.88 15.36
C SER A 190 -7.57 -11.72 14.91
N SER A 191 -7.29 -12.82 14.24
CA SER A 191 -8.27 -13.87 13.95
C SER A 191 -8.20 -15.01 14.98
N GLY A 192 -7.17 -15.04 15.80
CA GLY A 192 -6.84 -16.17 16.66
C GLY A 192 -6.17 -17.33 15.93
N GLU A 193 -5.93 -17.20 14.61
CA GLU A 193 -5.24 -18.19 13.78
C GLU A 193 -3.78 -17.80 13.62
N ASN A 194 -2.90 -18.33 14.48
CA ASN A 194 -1.49 -18.03 14.46
C ASN A 194 -0.70 -19.14 13.76
N LYS A 195 0.16 -18.77 12.78
CA LYS A 195 1.21 -19.64 12.26
C LYS A 195 2.46 -19.48 13.11
N LEU A 196 2.91 -20.60 13.71
CA LEU A 196 4.22 -20.68 14.35
C LEU A 196 5.27 -20.95 13.28
N CYS A 197 6.33 -20.19 13.29
CA CYS A 197 7.44 -20.31 12.36
C CYS A 197 8.73 -20.59 13.15
N ASP A 198 9.56 -21.44 12.58
CA ASP A 198 10.81 -21.92 13.18
C ASP A 198 11.86 -21.98 12.07
N PHE A 199 12.88 -21.14 12.15
CA PHE A 199 13.92 -20.96 11.14
C PHE A 199 15.29 -21.18 11.76
N ASP A 200 16.04 -22.18 11.26
CA ASP A 200 17.37 -22.55 11.75
C ASP A 200 18.30 -22.86 10.58
N ASP A 201 19.39 -22.11 10.44
CA ASP A 201 20.44 -22.36 9.45
C ASP A 201 21.69 -23.04 10.04
N GLY A 202 21.61 -23.43 11.32
CA GLY A 202 22.71 -24.03 12.08
C GLY A 202 23.63 -22.99 12.77
N MET A 203 23.52 -21.71 12.44
CA MET A 203 24.20 -20.59 13.08
C MET A 203 23.24 -19.67 13.82
N ILE A 204 22.11 -19.38 13.20
CA ILE A 204 21.04 -18.51 13.69
C ILE A 204 19.75 -19.32 13.78
N HIS A 205 19.06 -19.21 14.91
CA HIS A 205 17.76 -19.82 15.15
C HIS A 205 16.77 -18.75 15.59
N VAL A 206 15.64 -18.63 14.85
CA VAL A 206 14.56 -17.66 15.13
C VAL A 206 13.22 -18.37 15.14
N THR A 207 12.46 -18.13 16.21
CA THR A 207 11.07 -18.58 16.29
C THR A 207 10.14 -17.37 16.36
N CYS A 208 9.05 -17.40 15.63
CA CYS A 208 8.08 -16.33 15.64
C CYS A 208 6.64 -16.83 15.45
N SER A 209 5.68 -15.94 15.62
CA SER A 209 4.26 -16.26 15.43
C SER A 209 3.58 -15.07 14.75
N VAL A 210 2.88 -15.34 13.65
CA VAL A 210 2.16 -14.33 12.87
C VAL A 210 0.67 -14.73 12.78
N ASP A 211 -0.22 -13.77 13.07
CA ASP A 211 -1.66 -13.98 12.92
C ASP A 211 -2.08 -13.91 11.45
N ALA A 212 -2.83 -14.90 11.00
CA ALA A 212 -3.30 -15.00 9.62
C ALA A 212 -4.18 -13.81 9.17
N ALA A 213 -4.82 -13.08 10.11
CA ALA A 213 -5.58 -11.88 9.77
C ALA A 213 -4.65 -10.78 9.21
N VAL A 214 -3.49 -10.59 9.83
CA VAL A 214 -2.49 -9.60 9.38
C VAL A 214 -2.04 -9.93 7.97
N ILE A 215 -1.69 -11.19 7.71
CA ILE A 215 -1.27 -11.64 6.37
C ILE A 215 -2.38 -11.44 5.32
N ARG A 216 -3.63 -11.73 5.67
CA ARG A 216 -4.78 -11.44 4.78
C ARG A 216 -4.93 -9.94 4.49
N MET A 217 -4.62 -9.08 5.45
CA MET A 217 -4.62 -7.64 5.25
C MET A 217 -3.50 -7.19 4.31
N LEU A 218 -2.27 -7.67 4.56
CA LEU A 218 -1.08 -7.28 3.80
C LEU A 218 -1.11 -7.82 2.37
N ARG A 219 -1.71 -9.00 2.13
CA ARG A 219 -1.79 -9.59 0.80
C ARG A 219 -2.45 -8.69 -0.25
N GLY A 220 -3.43 -7.89 0.11
CA GLY A 220 -4.12 -6.96 -0.77
C GLY A 220 -3.54 -5.54 -0.74
N TYR A 221 -2.32 -5.38 -0.26
CA TYR A 221 -1.68 -4.07 -0.18
C TYR A 221 -1.22 -3.60 -1.57
N PRO A 222 -1.37 -2.31 -1.92
CA PRO A 222 -0.88 -1.80 -3.19
C PRO A 222 0.63 -1.93 -3.31
N LEU A 223 1.11 -2.23 -4.50
CA LEU A 223 2.55 -2.22 -4.77
C LEU A 223 3.10 -0.79 -4.68
N MET A 224 4.13 -0.60 -3.89
CA MET A 224 4.81 0.68 -3.70
C MET A 224 6.33 0.52 -3.79
N ASN A 225 7.07 1.60 -3.67
CA ASN A 225 8.54 1.53 -3.69
C ASN A 225 9.07 0.59 -2.59
N LEU A 226 10.03 -0.27 -2.93
CA LEU A 226 10.58 -1.31 -2.04
C LEU A 226 11.12 -0.75 -0.71
N GLN A 227 11.64 0.48 -0.72
CA GLN A 227 12.11 1.15 0.49
C GLN A 227 11.01 1.31 1.53
N CYS A 228 9.76 1.48 1.07
CA CYS A 228 8.61 1.62 1.95
C CYS A 228 8.33 0.33 2.74
N TYR A 229 8.48 -0.83 2.10
CA TYR A 229 8.36 -2.13 2.77
C TYR A 229 9.48 -2.36 3.79
N ALA A 230 10.73 -2.07 3.38
CA ALA A 230 11.90 -2.28 4.23
C ALA A 230 11.93 -1.38 5.49
N THR A 231 11.22 -0.25 5.46
CA THR A 231 11.14 0.68 6.60
C THR A 231 9.81 0.63 7.36
N SER A 232 8.85 -0.14 6.87
CA SER A 232 7.54 -0.30 7.52
C SER A 232 7.63 -1.18 8.77
N VAL A 233 6.94 -0.76 9.82
CA VAL A 233 6.77 -1.53 11.06
C VAL A 233 5.28 -1.80 11.23
N VAL A 234 4.84 -2.96 10.74
CA VAL A 234 3.41 -3.36 10.78
C VAL A 234 3.03 -3.85 12.17
N LEU A 235 3.86 -4.74 12.73
CA LEU A 235 3.69 -5.34 14.06
C LEU A 235 4.94 -5.11 14.91
N PRO A 236 5.03 -4.01 15.69
CA PRO A 236 6.21 -3.72 16.50
C PRO A 236 6.63 -4.86 17.42
N GLN A 237 5.68 -5.53 18.08
CA GLN A 237 5.98 -6.65 19.00
C GLN A 237 6.59 -7.86 18.27
N PHE A 238 6.20 -8.09 17.02
CA PHE A 238 6.79 -9.13 16.17
C PHE A 238 8.24 -8.77 15.83
N HIS A 239 8.50 -7.53 15.41
CA HIS A 239 9.84 -7.04 15.13
C HIS A 239 10.73 -7.13 16.36
N ASP A 240 10.27 -6.61 17.52
CA ASP A 240 11.02 -6.63 18.77
C ASP A 240 11.40 -8.07 19.18
N ALA A 241 10.48 -9.03 19.07
CA ALA A 241 10.73 -10.41 19.42
C ALA A 241 11.78 -11.09 18.53
N ILE A 242 11.82 -10.78 17.23
CA ILE A 242 12.85 -11.28 16.31
C ILE A 242 14.20 -10.61 16.61
N LEU A 243 14.21 -9.29 16.75
CA LEU A 243 15.42 -8.53 16.98
C LEU A 243 16.08 -8.89 18.33
N GLU A 244 15.30 -9.16 19.37
CA GLU A 244 15.81 -9.63 20.67
C GLU A 244 16.52 -10.98 20.54
N GLN A 245 15.94 -11.96 19.84
CA GLN A 245 16.53 -13.27 19.60
C GLN A 245 17.84 -13.17 18.81
N LEU A 246 17.84 -12.35 17.74
CA LEU A 246 19.01 -12.15 16.90
C LEU A 246 20.12 -11.39 17.60
N THR A 247 19.79 -10.33 18.35
CA THR A 247 20.78 -9.56 19.14
C THR A 247 21.56 -10.46 20.08
N ALA A 248 20.87 -11.40 20.76
CA ALA A 248 21.54 -12.32 21.68
C ALA A 248 22.52 -13.27 20.97
N GLN A 249 22.20 -13.70 19.76
CA GLN A 249 23.04 -14.63 18.97
C GLN A 249 24.21 -13.94 18.27
N LEU A 250 24.08 -12.66 17.96
CA LEU A 250 25.12 -11.86 17.28
C LEU A 250 26.07 -11.12 18.23
N ALA A 251 25.82 -11.17 19.55
CA ALA A 251 26.45 -10.29 20.56
C ALA A 251 28.00 -10.33 20.55
N ASP A 252 28.59 -11.49 20.25
CA ASP A 252 30.04 -11.68 20.25
C ASP A 252 30.67 -11.59 18.85
N MET A 253 29.90 -11.25 17.82
CA MET A 253 30.37 -11.16 16.44
C MET A 253 30.87 -9.75 16.12
N SER A 254 31.85 -9.67 15.23
CA SER A 254 32.21 -8.38 14.64
C SER A 254 31.11 -7.90 13.70
N GLN A 255 31.05 -6.58 13.40
CA GLN A 255 30.07 -6.01 12.49
C GLN A 255 30.00 -6.74 11.12
N CYS A 256 31.16 -7.11 10.57
CA CYS A 256 31.22 -7.84 9.31
C CYS A 256 30.73 -9.29 9.46
N ASP A 257 31.11 -9.98 10.53
CA ASP A 257 30.72 -11.38 10.76
C ASP A 257 29.20 -11.44 11.03
N ALA A 258 28.64 -10.49 11.79
CA ALA A 258 27.22 -10.40 12.04
C ALA A 258 26.42 -10.13 10.76
N ALA A 259 26.89 -9.22 9.90
CA ALA A 259 26.24 -8.96 8.63
C ALA A 259 26.29 -10.17 7.68
N ASP A 260 27.41 -10.90 7.67
CA ASP A 260 27.56 -12.12 6.85
C ASP A 260 26.70 -13.26 7.40
N ALA A 261 26.60 -13.40 8.73
CA ALA A 261 25.71 -14.37 9.37
C ALA A 261 24.22 -14.10 9.05
N LEU A 262 23.80 -12.83 9.10
CA LEU A 262 22.45 -12.43 8.70
C LEU A 262 22.19 -12.67 7.20
N LEU A 263 23.21 -12.44 6.35
CA LEU A 263 23.13 -12.73 4.92
C LEU A 263 22.93 -14.22 4.66
N HIS A 264 23.75 -15.06 5.33
CA HIS A 264 23.64 -16.51 5.27
C HIS A 264 22.27 -16.99 5.75
N PHE A 265 21.77 -16.46 6.86
CA PHE A 265 20.45 -16.79 7.39
C PHE A 265 19.37 -16.56 6.35
N VAL A 266 19.27 -15.35 5.77
CA VAL A 266 18.26 -15.03 4.76
C VAL A 266 18.39 -15.89 3.50
N GLN A 267 19.63 -16.24 3.10
CA GLN A 267 19.87 -17.10 1.93
C GLN A 267 19.37 -18.53 2.10
N HIS A 268 19.39 -19.08 3.33
CA HIS A 268 19.26 -20.52 3.55
C HIS A 268 17.95 -20.95 4.23
N VAL A 269 17.31 -20.07 5.03
CA VAL A 269 16.12 -20.48 5.78
C VAL A 269 14.83 -20.43 4.97
N PHE A 270 14.82 -19.68 3.86
CA PHE A 270 13.65 -19.58 2.99
C PHE A 270 13.89 -20.28 1.64
N GLY A 271 12.86 -20.98 1.14
CA GLY A 271 12.84 -21.40 -0.26
C GLY A 271 12.82 -20.19 -1.20
N TYR A 272 13.14 -20.40 -2.46
CA TYR A 272 13.03 -19.38 -3.52
C TYR A 272 11.91 -19.76 -4.48
N GLU A 273 11.03 -18.83 -4.80
CA GLU A 273 10.00 -18.94 -5.84
C GLU A 273 9.64 -17.56 -6.33
N ASP A 274 9.48 -17.41 -7.65
CA ASP A 274 9.03 -16.15 -8.24
C ASP A 274 7.55 -15.90 -7.92
N ASP A 275 7.16 -14.65 -7.79
CA ASP A 275 5.80 -14.23 -7.39
C ASP A 275 4.69 -14.77 -8.30
N LEU A 276 4.93 -14.78 -9.61
CA LEU A 276 3.95 -15.35 -10.56
C LEU A 276 3.67 -16.83 -10.32
N GLU A 277 4.66 -17.61 -9.85
CA GLU A 277 4.49 -19.01 -9.48
C GLU A 277 3.83 -19.17 -8.11
N GLN A 278 4.18 -18.29 -7.16
CA GLN A 278 3.71 -18.37 -5.78
C GLN A 278 2.32 -17.76 -5.60
N TYR A 279 2.06 -16.59 -6.19
CA TYR A 279 0.85 -15.80 -5.95
C TYR A 279 -0.05 -15.66 -7.19
N GLY A 280 0.49 -15.88 -8.39
CA GLY A 280 -0.20 -15.66 -9.67
C GLY A 280 -0.22 -14.20 -10.12
N GLU A 281 0.44 -13.32 -9.37
CA GLU A 281 0.56 -11.88 -9.60
C GLU A 281 1.85 -11.38 -8.95
N GLU A 282 2.29 -10.18 -9.32
CA GLU A 282 3.42 -9.50 -8.67
C GLU A 282 3.05 -9.09 -7.24
N LYS A 283 3.92 -9.35 -6.29
CA LYS A 283 3.68 -9.10 -4.86
C LYS A 283 5.01 -8.83 -4.16
N VAL A 284 5.05 -7.80 -3.34
CA VAL A 284 6.19 -7.52 -2.46
C VAL A 284 5.79 -7.80 -1.02
N ASN A 285 6.59 -8.57 -0.31
CA ASN A 285 6.32 -8.97 1.07
C ASN A 285 6.81 -7.93 2.08
N PHE A 286 5.96 -7.63 3.06
CA PHE A 286 6.43 -7.01 4.31
C PHE A 286 7.26 -8.01 5.11
N VAL A 287 8.01 -7.52 6.10
CA VAL A 287 8.87 -8.37 6.94
C VAL A 287 8.07 -9.49 7.60
N GLU A 288 6.85 -9.21 8.06
CA GLU A 288 5.94 -10.20 8.67
C GLU A 288 5.55 -11.28 7.66
N GLU A 289 5.32 -10.90 6.40
CA GLU A 289 5.00 -11.85 5.32
C GLU A 289 6.19 -12.71 4.96
N SER A 290 7.40 -12.15 4.93
CA SER A 290 8.63 -12.90 4.65
C SER A 290 8.87 -14.03 5.66
N PHE A 291 8.49 -13.84 6.94
CA PHE A 291 8.53 -14.91 7.94
C PHE A 291 7.29 -15.82 7.92
N TYR A 292 6.18 -15.37 7.36
CA TYR A 292 4.97 -16.18 7.27
C TYR A 292 5.02 -17.16 6.10
N TYR A 293 5.53 -16.74 4.94
CA TYR A 293 5.63 -17.58 3.76
C TYR A 293 6.92 -18.41 3.80
N ASP A 294 6.85 -19.63 3.26
CA ASP A 294 8.00 -20.55 3.27
C ASP A 294 9.00 -20.23 2.15
N LYS A 295 8.62 -19.34 1.21
CA LYS A 295 9.42 -18.94 0.05
C LYS A 295 9.37 -17.44 -0.12
N ASN A 296 10.48 -16.88 -0.52
CA ASN A 296 10.69 -15.46 -0.78
C ASN A 296 11.58 -15.32 -2.02
N ASP A 297 11.30 -14.33 -2.84
CA ASP A 297 12.13 -14.04 -4.01
C ASP A 297 13.23 -13.00 -3.74
N CYS A 298 13.76 -12.30 -4.76
CA CYS A 298 14.93 -11.45 -4.60
C CYS A 298 14.63 -10.14 -3.86
N GLU A 299 13.51 -9.50 -4.12
CA GLU A 299 13.12 -8.25 -3.44
C GLU A 299 12.69 -8.50 -2.01
N ASP A 300 11.95 -9.57 -1.74
CA ASP A 300 11.53 -9.95 -0.38
C ASP A 300 12.73 -10.19 0.52
N ARG A 301 13.72 -10.96 0.02
CA ARG A 301 14.95 -11.23 0.74
C ARG A 301 15.77 -9.96 0.94
N SER A 302 15.77 -9.06 -0.03
CA SER A 302 16.50 -7.79 0.05
C SER A 302 15.88 -6.86 1.08
N ILE A 303 14.55 -6.79 1.13
CA ILE A 303 13.78 -6.05 2.15
C ILE A 303 14.09 -6.60 3.54
N LEU A 304 13.98 -7.91 3.71
CA LEU A 304 14.23 -8.56 4.99
C LEU A 304 15.68 -8.35 5.46
N TYR A 305 16.67 -8.55 4.59
CA TYR A 305 18.06 -8.35 4.95
C TYR A 305 18.37 -6.89 5.29
N ALA A 306 17.81 -5.94 4.53
CA ALA A 306 17.96 -4.52 4.80
C ALA A 306 17.37 -4.15 6.17
N PHE A 307 16.17 -4.64 6.50
CA PHE A 307 15.56 -4.46 7.81
C PHE A 307 16.44 -5.00 8.94
N LEU A 308 16.93 -6.23 8.81
CA LEU A 308 17.75 -6.86 9.84
C LEU A 308 19.08 -6.12 10.07
N VAL A 309 19.78 -5.77 9.00
CA VAL A 309 21.08 -5.06 9.09
C VAL A 309 20.91 -3.66 9.68
N GLN A 310 19.90 -2.92 9.26
CA GLN A 310 19.63 -1.59 9.82
C GLN A 310 19.27 -1.66 11.30
N SER A 311 18.35 -2.56 11.66
CA SER A 311 17.83 -2.64 13.02
C SER A 311 18.84 -3.19 14.03
N LEU A 312 19.64 -4.20 13.64
CA LEU A 312 20.58 -4.88 14.55
C LEU A 312 21.95 -4.24 14.57
N LEU A 313 22.45 -3.78 13.44
CA LEU A 313 23.81 -3.31 13.28
C LEU A 313 23.91 -1.79 13.11
N GLY A 314 22.79 -1.09 12.93
CA GLY A 314 22.76 0.36 12.71
C GLY A 314 23.48 0.80 11.44
N LEU A 315 23.64 -0.10 10.46
CA LEU A 315 24.35 0.20 9.21
C LEU A 315 23.44 0.85 8.19
N ASP A 316 24.06 1.67 7.34
CA ASP A 316 23.38 2.27 6.20
C ASP A 316 23.30 1.25 5.06
N VAL A 317 22.08 0.93 4.66
CA VAL A 317 21.76 -0.06 3.62
C VAL A 317 21.03 0.63 2.48
N GLN A 318 21.34 0.25 1.27
CA GLN A 318 20.65 0.65 0.05
C GLN A 318 20.08 -0.59 -0.65
N LEU A 319 18.89 -0.47 -1.22
CA LEU A 319 18.35 -1.44 -2.16
C LEU A 319 18.97 -1.17 -3.53
N VAL A 320 19.31 -2.24 -4.25
CA VAL A 320 20.13 -2.19 -5.45
C VAL A 320 19.49 -3.00 -6.54
N GLN A 321 19.02 -2.32 -7.57
CA GLN A 321 18.32 -2.93 -8.69
C GLN A 321 19.25 -3.14 -9.89
N TYR A 322 19.24 -4.37 -10.39
CA TYR A 322 19.78 -4.76 -11.69
C TYR A 322 18.66 -5.25 -12.61
N PRO A 323 18.89 -5.39 -13.93
CA PRO A 323 17.88 -5.98 -14.81
C PRO A 323 17.46 -7.38 -14.36
N GLY A 324 16.19 -7.52 -13.92
CA GLY A 324 15.61 -8.77 -13.42
C GLY A 324 16.26 -9.27 -12.12
N HIS A 325 16.66 -8.37 -11.23
CA HIS A 325 17.19 -8.75 -9.92
C HIS A 325 17.25 -7.57 -8.95
N GLU A 326 16.90 -7.83 -7.72
CA GLU A 326 17.06 -6.90 -6.59
C GLU A 326 18.03 -7.51 -5.57
N CYS A 327 18.91 -6.68 -5.01
CA CYS A 327 19.77 -7.05 -3.90
C CYS A 327 20.03 -5.84 -3.00
N THR A 328 20.98 -5.93 -2.08
CA THR A 328 21.34 -4.84 -1.17
C THR A 328 22.79 -4.43 -1.31
N ALA A 329 23.10 -3.23 -0.83
CA ALA A 329 24.47 -2.80 -0.59
C ALA A 329 24.57 -2.12 0.79
N VAL A 330 25.64 -2.43 1.50
CA VAL A 330 25.85 -2.02 2.89
C VAL A 330 27.11 -1.19 3.04
N ARG A 331 27.02 -0.09 3.79
CA ARG A 331 28.16 0.74 4.18
C ARG A 331 28.68 0.30 5.56
N PHE A 332 29.81 -0.39 5.57
CA PHE A 332 30.47 -0.81 6.80
C PHE A 332 31.28 0.31 7.43
N THR A 333 31.29 0.38 8.76
CA THR A 333 31.94 1.45 9.53
C THR A 333 33.08 0.97 10.44
N GLU A 334 32.98 -0.26 10.96
CA GLU A 334 33.95 -0.81 11.92
C GLU A 334 34.90 -1.83 11.27
N CYS A 335 34.57 -2.30 10.09
CA CYS A 335 35.40 -3.21 9.33
C CYS A 335 35.55 -2.69 7.89
N SER A 336 36.54 -3.19 7.17
CA SER A 336 36.82 -2.77 5.79
C SER A 336 36.87 -3.99 4.89
N PRO A 337 35.75 -4.68 4.68
CA PRO A 337 35.71 -5.83 3.80
C PRO A 337 36.02 -5.41 2.36
N ARG A 338 36.63 -6.33 1.60
CA ARG A 338 36.94 -6.10 0.20
C ARG A 338 35.95 -6.87 -0.67
N GLY A 339 35.51 -6.26 -1.74
CA GLY A 339 34.56 -6.92 -2.63
C GLY A 339 34.02 -6.02 -3.72
N ASN A 340 33.01 -6.51 -4.40
CA ASN A 340 32.23 -5.74 -5.37
C ASN A 340 31.37 -4.71 -4.63
N GLY A 341 31.30 -3.54 -5.17
CA GLY A 341 30.51 -2.43 -4.61
C GLY A 341 30.67 -1.19 -5.48
N TYR A 342 30.16 -0.08 -4.98
CA TYR A 342 30.18 1.21 -5.66
C TYR A 342 30.32 2.36 -4.68
N TYR A 343 30.69 3.50 -5.19
CA TYR A 343 30.68 4.75 -4.43
C TYR A 343 29.36 5.47 -4.61
N TYR A 344 28.72 5.84 -3.49
CA TYR A 344 27.59 6.75 -3.45
C TYR A 344 28.03 8.01 -2.69
N GLY A 345 28.18 9.11 -3.40
CA GLY A 345 28.88 10.26 -2.85
C GLY A 345 30.34 9.94 -2.52
N LYS A 346 30.70 10.03 -1.25
CA LYS A 346 32.05 9.72 -0.73
C LYS A 346 32.15 8.35 -0.08
N ASP A 347 31.01 7.71 0.16
CA ASP A 347 30.92 6.48 0.93
C ASP A 347 30.91 5.26 -0.02
N TYR A 348 31.58 4.20 0.38
CA TYR A 348 31.65 2.95 -0.37
C TYR A 348 30.67 1.92 0.18
N TYR A 349 29.79 1.44 -0.68
CA TYR A 349 28.80 0.42 -0.36
C TYR A 349 29.19 -0.89 -1.01
N LEU A 350 29.21 -1.96 -0.22
CA LEU A 350 29.51 -3.32 -0.67
C LEU A 350 28.23 -4.07 -0.98
N ILE A 351 28.18 -4.74 -2.12
CA ILE A 351 27.06 -5.60 -2.50
C ILE A 351 26.93 -6.74 -1.47
N CYS A 352 25.73 -6.89 -0.95
CA CYS A 352 25.29 -7.99 -0.11
C CYS A 352 24.01 -8.55 -0.74
N ASP A 353 24.12 -9.73 -1.35
CA ASP A 353 23.03 -10.28 -2.18
C ASP A 353 22.37 -11.46 -1.47
N PRO A 354 21.17 -11.23 -0.86
CA PRO A 354 20.51 -12.27 -0.06
C PRO A 354 19.85 -13.37 -0.92
N SER A 355 19.85 -13.21 -2.25
CA SER A 355 19.36 -14.24 -3.19
C SER A 355 20.49 -15.01 -3.86
N TYR A 356 21.72 -14.56 -3.69
CA TYR A 356 22.91 -15.27 -4.23
C TYR A 356 23.43 -16.26 -3.20
N VAL A 357 22.84 -17.46 -3.17
CA VAL A 357 23.19 -18.53 -2.22
C VAL A 357 24.70 -18.77 -2.18
N ASP A 358 25.26 -18.91 -0.98
CA ASP A 358 26.72 -18.98 -0.69
C ASP A 358 27.51 -17.73 -1.11
N GLY A 359 26.88 -16.64 -1.49
CA GLY A 359 27.51 -15.33 -1.66
C GLY A 359 27.76 -14.68 -0.31
N THR A 360 28.98 -14.26 -0.01
CA THR A 360 29.35 -13.50 1.19
C THR A 360 29.24 -12.00 0.95
N ILE A 361 29.36 -11.18 1.98
CA ILE A 361 29.43 -9.73 1.85
C ILE A 361 30.50 -9.31 0.82
N GLY A 362 30.17 -8.39 -0.07
CA GLY A 362 31.03 -7.94 -1.15
C GLY A 362 31.16 -8.91 -2.34
N ARG A 363 30.31 -9.93 -2.40
CA ARG A 363 30.30 -10.87 -3.53
C ARG A 363 29.05 -10.69 -4.39
N CYS A 364 29.23 -10.01 -5.52
CA CYS A 364 28.18 -9.82 -6.52
C CYS A 364 28.09 -11.02 -7.48
N MET A 365 26.88 -11.37 -7.92
CA MET A 365 26.69 -12.37 -8.99
C MET A 365 27.52 -12.04 -10.23
N PRO A 366 28.17 -13.05 -10.87
CA PRO A 366 29.05 -12.80 -12.01
C PRO A 366 28.45 -11.97 -13.14
N LYS A 367 27.16 -12.17 -13.42
CA LYS A 367 26.43 -11.47 -14.49
C LYS A 367 26.25 -9.96 -14.24
N TYR A 368 26.31 -9.51 -12.97
CA TYR A 368 26.07 -8.10 -12.61
C TYR A 368 27.33 -7.31 -12.26
N ARG A 369 28.51 -7.97 -12.14
CA ARG A 369 29.78 -7.33 -11.67
C ARG A 369 30.22 -6.12 -12.49
N THR A 370 29.80 -6.04 -13.75
CA THR A 370 30.17 -4.96 -14.67
C THR A 370 29.01 -4.03 -14.99
N MET A 371 27.85 -4.28 -14.40
CA MET A 371 26.66 -3.45 -14.61
C MET A 371 26.61 -2.34 -13.58
N GLN A 372 26.12 -1.17 -14.02
CA GLN A 372 25.82 -0.07 -13.11
C GLN A 372 24.45 -0.33 -12.49
N PRO A 373 24.32 -0.43 -11.17
CA PRO A 373 23.02 -0.60 -10.53
C PRO A 373 22.21 0.68 -10.51
N VAL A 374 20.88 0.52 -10.42
CA VAL A 374 20.01 1.60 -9.94
C VAL A 374 19.95 1.49 -8.42
N VAL A 375 20.26 2.59 -7.75
CA VAL A 375 20.35 2.62 -6.28
C VAL A 375 19.11 3.30 -5.72
N LYS A 376 18.46 2.64 -4.77
CA LYS A 376 17.32 3.16 -4.02
C LYS A 376 17.76 3.34 -2.56
N THR A 377 17.89 4.58 -2.12
CA THR A 377 18.19 4.88 -0.72
C THR A 377 16.97 4.61 0.15
N MET A 378 17.18 4.08 1.36
CA MET A 378 16.09 3.85 2.30
C MET A 378 15.43 5.18 2.68
N CYS A 379 14.12 5.19 2.77
CA CYS A 379 13.36 6.35 3.25
C CYS A 379 13.69 6.59 4.72
N VAL A 380 14.54 7.56 5.00
CA VAL A 380 14.55 8.19 6.32
C VAL A 380 13.35 9.13 6.30
N ALA A 381 12.51 9.13 7.32
CA ALA A 381 11.42 10.08 7.49
C ALA A 381 11.97 11.49 7.23
N GLN A 382 11.71 12.07 6.06
CA GLN A 382 12.30 13.34 5.65
C GLN A 382 11.43 14.49 6.15
N SER A 383 12.05 15.31 7.00
CA SER A 383 11.76 16.74 7.01
C SER A 383 12.07 17.29 5.60
N SER A 384 11.08 17.93 5.01
CA SER A 384 11.15 18.61 3.70
C SER A 384 12.42 19.43 3.52
N ASP A 385 13.34 18.98 2.70
CA ASP A 385 14.27 19.78 1.90
C ASP A 385 15.33 18.89 1.26
N ALA A 386 15.11 18.49 0.02
CA ALA A 386 16.21 18.14 -0.89
C ALA A 386 15.70 18.11 -2.34
N SER A 387 16.23 19.03 -3.13
CA SER A 387 16.16 19.02 -4.58
C SER A 387 17.10 17.95 -5.12
N ASP A 388 16.59 16.88 -5.70
CA ASP A 388 17.38 15.92 -6.44
C ASP A 388 16.97 15.86 -7.90
N SER A 389 17.99 15.99 -8.76
CA SER A 389 17.87 15.85 -10.22
C SER A 389 17.72 14.38 -10.60
N PRO A 390 16.75 14.02 -11.45
CA PRO A 390 16.59 12.65 -11.88
C PRO A 390 17.52 12.31 -13.03
N LEU A 391 18.37 11.28 -12.81
CA LEU A 391 18.92 10.50 -13.91
C LEU A 391 17.84 9.51 -14.34
N GLN A 392 17.24 9.76 -15.49
CA GLN A 392 16.27 8.84 -16.09
C GLN A 392 17.00 7.63 -16.70
N PRO A 393 16.71 6.40 -16.29
CA PRO A 393 17.06 5.22 -17.07
C PRO A 393 16.01 4.97 -18.15
N ARG A 394 16.46 4.75 -19.38
CA ARG A 394 15.62 4.18 -20.44
C ARG A 394 15.52 2.68 -20.18
N LEU A 395 14.34 2.21 -19.80
CA LEU A 395 14.03 0.79 -19.69
C LEU A 395 13.11 0.37 -20.84
N ASP A 396 13.70 -0.44 -21.76
CA ASP A 396 12.96 -1.24 -22.72
C ASP A 396 12.76 -2.64 -22.09
N ASN A 397 11.70 -2.82 -21.31
CA ASN A 397 11.20 -4.14 -20.99
C ASN A 397 9.68 -4.09 -21.03
N ARG A 398 9.12 -4.80 -22.01
CA ARG A 398 7.69 -4.89 -22.24
C ARG A 398 7.08 -5.90 -21.29
N ILE A 399 6.49 -5.44 -20.22
CA ILE A 399 5.41 -6.17 -19.55
C ILE A 399 4.16 -5.91 -20.38
N ILE A 400 3.54 -6.97 -20.86
CA ILE A 400 2.25 -6.86 -21.58
C ILE A 400 1.17 -6.71 -20.50
N LEU A 401 1.01 -5.48 -20.02
CA LEU A 401 -0.23 -5.11 -19.34
C LEU A 401 -1.35 -5.06 -20.37
N PRO A 402 -2.60 -5.42 -20.02
CA PRO A 402 -3.71 -5.19 -20.92
C PRO A 402 -3.71 -3.71 -21.30
N LYS A 403 -3.60 -3.42 -22.59
CA LYS A 403 -3.57 -2.05 -23.10
C LYS A 403 -4.95 -1.45 -22.92
N ILE A 404 -5.19 -0.85 -21.77
CA ILE A 404 -6.34 0.04 -21.59
C ILE A 404 -5.96 1.36 -22.24
N SER A 405 -6.45 1.60 -23.45
CA SER A 405 -6.36 2.91 -24.10
C SER A 405 -7.50 3.77 -23.55
N ILE A 406 -7.18 4.69 -22.66
CA ILE A 406 -8.15 5.63 -22.07
C ILE A 406 -8.12 6.91 -22.89
N GLU A 407 -9.23 7.25 -23.54
CA GLU A 407 -9.41 8.54 -24.20
C GLU A 407 -10.17 9.48 -23.27
N ILE A 408 -9.52 10.59 -22.92
CA ILE A 408 -10.12 11.63 -22.07
C ILE A 408 -10.69 12.71 -22.99
N ILE A 409 -12.00 12.92 -22.92
CA ILE A 409 -12.68 13.96 -23.70
C ILE A 409 -12.92 15.16 -22.79
N ASP A 410 -12.30 16.30 -23.14
CA ASP A 410 -12.58 17.59 -22.54
C ASP A 410 -14.01 18.02 -22.88
N VAL A 411 -14.83 18.24 -21.87
CA VAL A 411 -16.13 18.90 -22.04
C VAL A 411 -15.87 20.41 -22.09
N PRO A 412 -16.43 21.14 -23.08
CA PRO A 412 -16.17 22.58 -23.22
C PRO A 412 -16.50 23.33 -21.93
N GLN A 413 -15.54 24.07 -21.44
CA GLN A 413 -15.58 24.76 -20.15
C GLN A 413 -16.53 25.94 -20.14
N GLN A 414 -17.34 26.00 -19.11
CA GLN A 414 -17.59 27.24 -18.39
C GLN A 414 -16.96 27.07 -17.01
N ASP A 415 -15.88 27.86 -16.78
CA ASP A 415 -15.09 27.97 -15.55
C ASP A 415 -14.07 26.85 -15.26
N SER A 416 -12.81 27.15 -15.54
CA SER A 416 -11.53 26.58 -15.06
C SER A 416 -11.53 25.21 -14.38
N VAL A 417 -11.52 24.16 -15.18
CA VAL A 417 -11.16 22.78 -14.77
C VAL A 417 -9.65 22.60 -15.01
N PRO A 418 -8.89 21.96 -14.08
CA PRO A 418 -7.47 21.71 -14.31
C PRO A 418 -7.28 20.74 -15.49
N GLU A 419 -6.27 21.03 -16.29
CA GLU A 419 -5.89 20.26 -17.47
C GLU A 419 -5.51 18.82 -17.08
N ILE A 420 -6.21 17.82 -17.61
CA ILE A 420 -5.88 16.42 -17.41
C ILE A 420 -4.82 16.05 -18.44
N THR A 421 -3.60 15.77 -17.99
CA THR A 421 -2.45 15.69 -18.90
C THR A 421 -2.05 14.28 -19.32
N GLN A 422 -2.33 13.23 -18.56
CA GLN A 422 -1.98 11.85 -18.97
C GLN A 422 -2.71 10.76 -18.17
N VAL A 423 -2.99 9.63 -18.82
CA VAL A 423 -3.26 8.34 -18.19
C VAL A 423 -2.08 7.43 -18.51
N THR A 424 -1.38 7.00 -17.50
CA THR A 424 -0.23 6.10 -17.67
C THR A 424 -0.40 4.88 -16.78
N PRO A 425 -0.19 3.66 -17.28
CA PRO A 425 0.01 2.52 -16.41
C PRO A 425 1.37 2.69 -15.72
N SER A 426 1.40 2.59 -14.40
CA SER A 426 2.63 2.51 -13.64
C SER A 426 3.00 1.04 -13.48
N GLY A 427 4.18 0.64 -13.90
CA GLY A 427 4.69 -0.71 -13.73
C GLY A 427 5.99 -0.70 -12.95
N LEU A 428 6.17 -1.65 -12.05
CA LEU A 428 7.48 -1.97 -11.51
C LEU A 428 8.34 -2.52 -12.66
N ALA A 429 9.47 -1.90 -12.92
CA ALA A 429 10.45 -2.44 -13.85
C ALA A 429 11.42 -3.32 -13.05
N PHE A 430 11.27 -4.63 -13.19
CA PHE A 430 12.20 -5.63 -12.67
C PHE A 430 13.29 -6.00 -13.67
#